data_dfcbd20103a5dc3013048c5cdc915c2a
#
_entry.id   dfcbd20103a5dc3013048c5cdc915c2a
#
_cell.length_a   1.000
_cell.length_b   1.000
_cell.length_c   1.000
_cell.angle_alpha   90.00
_cell.angle_beta   90.00
_cell.angle_gamma   90.00
#
_symmetry.space_group_name_H-M   'P 1'
#
loop_
_entity.id
_entity.type
_entity.pdbx_description
1 polymer ?
#
loop_
_entity_poly.entity_id
_entity_poly.type
_entity_poly.pdbx_seq_one_letter_code
_entity_poly.pdbx_strand_id
1 'polypeptide(L)'
;MGMTRKFTILHSNDMHGDFFAEQAAGGGPLTGGLPLLSGYLNKVRAEEENVIYCISGDMLQGSIIDSDFKGVSTIEVMNYLAPDIVGLGNHEVDYGVPHLLFLEKIANFPIVNANIYIKPFNKRMMRPHYVMKKAGFEILFTGILTEKALDAIKLDELIGTFVDIHEAADEVGRITNAYKNDDIDLTILLTHIGFESDKELAEHLDPAWGVDMIIGGHSHTILNEPELVNGVLIVQAGTGTNQIGRFDIEVDDDTNSIVDWKWQ
;
A
#
# COMPACT_ATOMS: atom_id res chain seq x y z
N MET A 1 -3.65 -32.36 4.69
CA MET A 1 -4.47 -31.33 5.35
C MET A 1 -3.63 -30.10 5.30
N GLY A 2 -4.07 -29.10 4.58
CA GLY A 2 -3.41 -27.82 4.48
C GLY A 2 -3.21 -27.16 5.84
N MET A 3 -2.30 -26.24 5.88
CA MET A 3 -2.00 -25.47 7.09
C MET A 3 -2.65 -24.11 6.99
N THR A 4 -3.57 -23.81 7.90
CA THR A 4 -4.16 -22.49 7.99
C THR A 4 -3.31 -21.60 8.89
N ARG A 5 -3.08 -20.34 8.48
CA ARG A 5 -2.36 -19.32 9.25
C ARG A 5 -3.17 -18.06 9.43
N LYS A 6 -3.04 -17.50 10.62
CA LYS A 6 -3.61 -16.17 10.92
C LYS A 6 -2.57 -15.09 10.69
N PHE A 7 -3.00 -14.04 10.01
CA PHE A 7 -2.23 -12.81 9.83
C PHE A 7 -3.08 -11.62 10.28
N THR A 8 -2.43 -10.65 10.88
CA THR A 8 -3.03 -9.34 11.14
C THR A 8 -2.40 -8.35 10.18
N ILE A 9 -3.17 -7.88 9.21
CA ILE A 9 -2.76 -6.83 8.29
C ILE A 9 -3.23 -5.50 8.87
N LEU A 10 -2.29 -4.63 9.19
CA LEU A 10 -2.53 -3.24 9.51
C LEU A 10 -2.22 -2.41 8.28
N HIS A 11 -3.03 -1.40 7.99
CA HIS A 11 -2.73 -0.55 6.85
C HIS A 11 -3.12 0.90 7.09
N SER A 12 -2.34 1.77 6.49
CA SER A 12 -2.57 3.21 6.35
C SER A 12 -2.41 3.62 4.88
N ASN A 13 -2.91 4.77 4.54
CA ASN A 13 -2.74 5.41 3.24
C ASN A 13 -2.84 6.93 3.43
N ASP A 14 -2.34 7.70 2.47
CA ASP A 14 -2.50 9.16 2.45
C ASP A 14 -2.14 9.83 3.80
N MET A 15 -0.97 9.47 4.33
CA MET A 15 -0.55 9.97 5.65
C MET A 15 -0.11 11.44 5.61
N HIS A 16 0.38 11.92 4.46
CA HIS A 16 0.70 13.32 4.18
C HIS A 16 1.58 14.02 5.22
N GLY A 17 2.49 13.28 5.87
CA GLY A 17 3.34 13.84 6.92
C GLY A 17 2.54 14.35 8.14
N ASP A 18 1.33 13.88 8.35
CA ASP A 18 0.48 14.22 9.50
C ASP A 18 0.99 13.50 10.76
N PHE A 19 1.92 14.16 11.45
CA PHE A 19 2.64 13.58 12.59
C PHE A 19 2.10 14.02 13.94
N PHE A 20 1.23 15.03 13.97
CA PHE A 20 0.76 15.63 15.20
C PHE A 20 -0.66 15.17 15.53
N ALA A 21 -0.86 14.86 16.82
CA ALA A 21 -2.20 14.60 17.31
C ALA A 21 -3.03 15.89 17.31
N GLU A 22 -4.28 15.79 16.90
CA GLU A 22 -5.22 16.89 16.83
C GLU A 22 -6.24 16.82 17.98
N GLN A 23 -6.65 17.96 18.48
CA GLN A 23 -7.73 18.04 19.47
C GLN A 23 -9.06 18.29 18.74
N ALA A 24 -10.03 17.44 19.01
CA ALA A 24 -11.38 17.64 18.46
C ALA A 24 -11.95 19.01 18.85
N ALA A 25 -12.68 19.63 17.94
CA ALA A 25 -13.34 20.90 18.18
C ALA A 25 -14.22 20.84 19.45
N GLY A 26 -13.93 21.67 20.45
CA GLY A 26 -14.65 21.69 21.72
C GLY A 26 -13.90 21.05 22.91
N GLY A 27 -12.64 20.62 22.73
CA GLY A 27 -11.78 20.19 23.85
C GLY A 27 -11.93 18.74 24.24
N GLY A 28 -12.07 17.85 23.27
CA GLY A 28 -12.03 16.38 23.44
C GLY A 28 -10.61 15.82 23.64
N PRO A 29 -10.46 14.50 23.75
CA PRO A 29 -9.17 13.84 23.75
C PRO A 29 -8.41 14.11 22.46
N LEU A 30 -7.08 14.00 22.51
CA LEU A 30 -6.25 14.04 21.32
C LEU A 30 -6.52 12.79 20.46
N THR A 31 -6.60 12.98 19.15
CA THR A 31 -6.75 11.93 18.15
C THR A 31 -5.60 11.98 17.16
N GLY A 32 -5.25 10.83 16.57
CA GLY A 32 -4.16 10.73 15.60
C GLY A 32 -2.78 11.02 16.17
N GLY A 33 -1.88 11.37 15.26
CA GLY A 33 -0.48 11.60 15.54
C GLY A 33 0.36 10.33 15.67
N LEU A 34 1.62 10.46 15.33
CA LEU A 34 2.58 9.36 15.35
C LEU A 34 2.68 8.62 16.69
N PRO A 35 2.64 9.29 17.87
CA PRO A 35 2.74 8.58 19.13
C PRO A 35 1.60 7.59 19.36
N LEU A 36 0.36 7.94 18.98
CA LEU A 36 -0.78 7.04 19.09
C LEU A 36 -0.71 5.91 18.07
N LEU A 37 -0.40 6.22 16.82
CA LEU A 37 -0.22 5.22 15.76
C LEU A 37 0.90 4.23 16.14
N SER A 38 2.08 4.73 16.50
CA SER A 38 3.20 3.90 16.93
C SER A 38 2.87 3.03 18.14
N GLY A 39 2.17 3.62 19.13
CA GLY A 39 1.70 2.88 20.30
C GLY A 39 0.77 1.74 19.93
N TYR A 40 -0.18 1.97 19.03
CA TYR A 40 -1.09 0.94 18.54
C TYR A 40 -0.36 -0.15 17.76
N LEU A 41 0.52 0.22 16.80
CA LEU A 41 1.33 -0.73 16.04
C LEU A 41 2.16 -1.63 16.97
N ASN A 42 2.84 -1.04 17.95
CA ASN A 42 3.65 -1.78 18.92
C ASN A 42 2.80 -2.71 19.79
N LYS A 43 1.61 -2.27 20.20
CA LYS A 43 0.66 -3.10 20.95
C LYS A 43 0.25 -4.31 20.12
N VAL A 44 -0.21 -4.11 18.88
CA VAL A 44 -0.66 -5.22 18.02
C VAL A 44 0.52 -6.17 17.72
N ARG A 45 1.71 -5.64 17.42
CA ARG A 45 2.91 -6.47 17.20
C ARG A 45 3.34 -7.29 18.42
N ALA A 46 2.97 -6.85 19.64
CA ALA A 46 3.24 -7.60 20.87
C ALA A 46 2.15 -8.64 21.19
N GLU A 47 0.92 -8.43 20.74
CA GLU A 47 -0.24 -9.27 21.02
C GLU A 47 -0.47 -10.33 19.94
N GLU A 48 -0.10 -10.06 18.68
CA GLU A 48 -0.32 -10.93 17.52
C GLU A 48 1.02 -11.44 16.94
N GLU A 49 1.03 -12.69 16.45
CA GLU A 49 2.26 -13.32 15.98
C GLU A 49 2.70 -12.88 14.57
N ASN A 50 1.74 -12.72 13.65
CA ASN A 50 2.00 -12.51 12.22
C ASN A 50 1.42 -11.18 11.74
N VAL A 51 1.97 -10.08 12.27
CA VAL A 51 1.54 -8.73 11.91
C VAL A 51 2.28 -8.25 10.68
N ILE A 52 1.55 -7.71 9.71
CA ILE A 52 2.08 -7.03 8.51
C ILE A 52 1.51 -5.62 8.51
N TYR A 53 2.36 -4.60 8.44
CA TYR A 53 1.94 -3.22 8.32
C TYR A 53 2.26 -2.69 6.91
N CYS A 54 1.21 -2.33 6.18
CA CYS A 54 1.27 -1.81 4.81
C CYS A 54 0.92 -0.32 4.77
N ILE A 55 1.53 0.42 3.85
CA ILE A 55 1.14 1.80 3.53
C ILE A 55 0.87 1.90 2.02
N SER A 56 -0.31 2.38 1.62
CA SER A 56 -0.69 2.53 0.21
C SER A 56 -0.51 3.96 -0.27
N GLY A 57 0.75 4.40 -0.33
CA GLY A 57 1.19 5.66 -0.92
C GLY A 57 0.85 6.91 -0.11
N ASP A 58 1.35 8.02 -0.62
CA ASP A 58 1.18 9.37 -0.07
C ASP A 58 1.58 9.49 1.40
N MET A 59 2.79 9.05 1.71
CA MET A 59 3.42 9.33 3.00
C MET A 59 3.82 10.80 3.10
N LEU A 60 4.21 11.38 1.95
CA LEU A 60 4.76 12.73 1.83
C LEU A 60 3.66 13.77 1.63
N GLN A 61 4.07 15.03 1.72
CA GLN A 61 3.31 16.24 1.38
C GLN A 61 2.11 16.52 2.30
N GLY A 62 2.22 17.60 3.05
CA GLY A 62 1.14 18.11 3.93
C GLY A 62 1.63 18.76 5.22
N SER A 63 2.81 18.42 5.74
CA SER A 63 3.37 19.06 6.91
C SER A 63 4.56 19.98 6.56
N ILE A 64 4.82 20.98 7.42
CA ILE A 64 5.99 21.87 7.29
C ILE A 64 7.28 21.04 7.40
N ILE A 65 7.32 20.07 8.30
CA ILE A 65 8.49 19.19 8.49
C ILE A 65 8.79 18.40 7.22
N ASP A 66 7.74 17.93 6.55
CA ASP A 66 7.90 17.23 5.28
C ASP A 66 8.45 18.16 4.20
N SER A 67 7.83 19.31 3.99
CA SER A 67 8.19 20.25 2.92
C SER A 67 9.57 20.87 3.10
N ASP A 68 9.97 21.24 4.32
CA ASP A 68 11.27 21.84 4.62
C ASP A 68 12.43 20.86 4.33
N PHE A 69 12.22 19.58 4.60
CA PHE A 69 13.22 18.53 4.38
C PHE A 69 12.92 17.67 3.15
N LYS A 70 11.94 18.06 2.32
CA LYS A 70 11.57 17.36 1.07
C LYS A 70 11.36 15.87 1.27
N GLY A 71 10.61 15.49 2.30
CA GLY A 71 10.29 14.11 2.60
C GLY A 71 11.35 13.31 3.35
N VAL A 72 12.57 13.81 3.52
CA VAL A 72 13.62 13.09 4.26
C VAL A 72 13.19 12.80 5.70
N SER A 73 12.65 13.81 6.38
CA SER A 73 12.13 13.68 7.75
C SER A 73 10.99 12.67 7.82
N THR A 74 10.11 12.66 6.83
CA THR A 74 9.01 11.70 6.74
C THR A 74 9.52 10.28 6.62
N ILE A 75 10.47 10.01 5.71
CA ILE A 75 11.06 8.68 5.57
C ILE A 75 11.79 8.24 6.84
N GLU A 76 12.53 9.14 7.50
CA GLU A 76 13.18 8.82 8.78
C GLU A 76 12.15 8.43 9.86
N VAL A 77 11.02 9.14 9.93
CA VAL A 77 9.93 8.78 10.82
C VAL A 77 9.29 7.44 10.45
N MET A 78 9.05 7.20 9.15
CA MET A 78 8.53 5.89 8.68
C MET A 78 9.50 4.76 8.99
N ASN A 79 10.81 4.98 8.94
CA ASN A 79 11.81 3.99 9.37
C ASN A 79 11.62 3.56 10.84
N TYR A 80 11.14 4.46 11.72
CA TYR A 80 10.79 4.12 13.12
C TYR A 80 9.45 3.40 13.24
N LEU A 81 8.45 3.75 12.43
CA LEU A 81 7.19 3.01 12.37
C LEU A 81 7.36 1.60 11.81
N ALA A 82 8.41 1.42 10.99
CA ALA A 82 8.81 0.18 10.37
C ALA A 82 7.64 -0.52 9.63
N PRO A 83 7.08 0.09 8.57
CA PRO A 83 6.17 -0.62 7.70
C PRO A 83 6.90 -1.80 7.04
N ASP A 84 6.20 -2.91 6.86
CA ASP A 84 6.75 -4.10 6.21
C ASP A 84 6.84 -3.90 4.69
N ILE A 85 5.94 -3.08 4.11
CA ILE A 85 5.89 -2.74 2.68
C ILE A 85 5.09 -1.46 2.41
N VAL A 86 5.49 -0.72 1.38
CA VAL A 86 4.84 0.53 0.96
C VAL A 86 4.55 0.50 -0.54
N GLY A 87 3.34 0.86 -0.95
CA GLY A 87 2.99 1.22 -2.32
C GLY A 87 3.37 2.68 -2.61
N LEU A 88 3.72 2.99 -3.85
CA LEU A 88 4.02 4.36 -4.25
C LEU A 88 2.73 5.16 -4.45
N GLY A 89 2.67 6.37 -3.89
CA GLY A 89 1.64 7.37 -4.17
C GLY A 89 2.14 8.48 -5.09
N ASN A 90 1.26 9.44 -5.41
CA ASN A 90 1.63 10.53 -6.31
C ASN A 90 2.48 11.60 -5.64
N HIS A 91 2.33 11.82 -4.35
CA HIS A 91 3.12 12.82 -3.63
C HIS A 91 4.57 12.40 -3.36
N GLU A 92 4.89 11.12 -3.47
CA GLU A 92 6.28 10.67 -3.41
C GLU A 92 7.16 11.24 -4.53
N VAL A 93 6.57 11.70 -5.65
CA VAL A 93 7.32 12.30 -6.78
C VAL A 93 7.30 13.83 -6.81
N ASP A 94 6.67 14.51 -5.86
CA ASP A 94 6.54 15.98 -5.80
C ASP A 94 7.88 16.71 -5.84
N TYR A 95 8.91 16.13 -5.26
CA TYR A 95 10.27 16.67 -5.26
C TYR A 95 11.12 16.18 -6.44
N GLY A 96 10.49 15.52 -7.42
CA GLY A 96 11.12 15.00 -8.63
C GLY A 96 11.71 13.60 -8.47
N VAL A 97 11.88 12.93 -9.61
CA VAL A 97 12.31 11.53 -9.67
C VAL A 97 13.68 11.27 -9.05
N PRO A 98 14.72 12.11 -9.29
CA PRO A 98 16.01 11.88 -8.64
C PRO A 98 15.92 11.91 -7.11
N HIS A 99 15.00 12.73 -6.58
CA HIS A 99 14.79 12.82 -5.16
C HIS A 99 13.99 11.61 -4.61
N LEU A 100 12.97 11.16 -5.34
CA LEU A 100 12.27 9.90 -5.02
C LEU A 100 13.26 8.72 -4.91
N LEU A 101 14.16 8.57 -5.89
CA LEU A 101 15.17 7.51 -5.87
C LEU A 101 16.16 7.64 -4.70
N PHE A 102 16.38 8.85 -4.22
CA PHE A 102 17.16 9.09 -3.00
C PHE A 102 16.35 8.68 -1.76
N LEU A 103 15.08 9.07 -1.67
CA LEU A 103 14.19 8.69 -0.56
C LEU A 103 14.04 7.16 -0.47
N GLU A 104 13.88 6.47 -1.61
CA GLU A 104 13.84 5.00 -1.65
C GLU A 104 15.10 4.37 -1.04
N LYS A 105 16.27 4.97 -1.26
CA LYS A 105 17.54 4.44 -0.72
C LYS A 105 17.70 4.62 0.78
N ILE A 106 17.10 5.64 1.37
CA ILE A 106 17.16 5.87 2.82
C ILE A 106 16.01 5.20 3.57
N ALA A 107 14.99 4.72 2.85
CA ALA A 107 13.93 3.89 3.41
C ALA A 107 14.45 2.52 3.81
N ASN A 108 14.11 2.06 5.03
CA ASN A 108 14.46 0.73 5.54
C ASN A 108 13.40 -0.33 5.21
N PHE A 109 12.46 0.00 4.34
CA PHE A 109 11.35 -0.84 3.91
C PHE A 109 11.25 -0.84 2.37
N PRO A 110 10.72 -1.91 1.76
CA PRO A 110 10.51 -1.95 0.32
C PRO A 110 9.39 -1.00 -0.11
N ILE A 111 9.63 -0.26 -1.20
CA ILE A 111 8.61 0.52 -1.91
C ILE A 111 8.36 -0.16 -3.25
N VAL A 112 7.09 -0.43 -3.59
CA VAL A 112 6.70 -1.14 -4.81
C VAL A 112 5.84 -0.28 -5.73
N ASN A 113 6.14 -0.35 -7.03
CA ASN A 113 5.28 0.16 -8.09
C ASN A 113 5.58 -0.56 -9.41
N ALA A 114 4.56 -1.13 -10.04
CA ALA A 114 4.71 -1.96 -11.23
C ALA A 114 4.57 -1.19 -12.54
N ASN A 115 3.85 -0.06 -12.55
CA ASN A 115 3.39 0.58 -13.78
C ASN A 115 4.05 1.93 -14.12
N ILE A 116 5.12 2.31 -13.42
CA ILE A 116 5.94 3.48 -13.79
C ILE A 116 7.18 3.02 -14.54
N TYR A 117 7.38 3.57 -15.74
CA TYR A 117 8.46 3.20 -16.64
C TYR A 117 9.33 4.38 -17.02
N ILE A 118 10.62 4.12 -17.19
CA ILE A 118 11.58 5.04 -17.82
C ILE A 118 11.47 4.80 -19.33
N LYS A 119 10.75 5.68 -20.03
CA LYS A 119 10.39 5.53 -21.45
C LYS A 119 11.55 5.16 -22.40
N PRO A 120 12.73 5.85 -22.38
CA PRO A 120 13.81 5.55 -23.31
C PRO A 120 14.37 4.13 -23.17
N PHE A 121 14.22 3.52 -22.03
CA PHE A 121 14.78 2.20 -21.73
C PHE A 121 13.73 1.11 -21.61
N ASN A 122 12.45 1.46 -21.61
CA ASN A 122 11.33 0.57 -21.32
C ASN A 122 11.56 -0.28 -20.07
N LYS A 123 12.09 0.35 -19.01
CA LYS A 123 12.40 -0.29 -17.74
C LYS A 123 11.54 0.30 -16.65
N ARG A 124 11.02 -0.55 -15.78
CA ARG A 124 10.33 -0.09 -14.57
C ARG A 124 11.27 0.77 -13.74
N MET A 125 10.73 1.86 -13.22
CA MET A 125 11.49 2.82 -12.41
C MET A 125 11.72 2.30 -11.00
N MET A 126 10.73 1.60 -10.45
CA MET A 126 10.72 1.09 -9.09
C MET A 126 10.74 -0.44 -9.10
N ARG A 127 10.87 -1.04 -7.92
CA ARG A 127 10.65 -2.47 -7.69
C ARG A 127 9.20 -2.80 -8.02
N PRO A 128 8.91 -3.70 -8.97
CA PRO A 128 7.53 -3.94 -9.39
C PRO A 128 6.72 -4.75 -8.38
N HIS A 129 7.37 -5.61 -7.61
CA HIS A 129 6.75 -6.51 -6.65
C HIS A 129 7.73 -6.89 -5.54
N TYR A 130 7.19 -7.45 -4.48
CA TYR A 130 7.97 -8.00 -3.38
C TYR A 130 7.30 -9.28 -2.87
N VAL A 131 8.05 -10.37 -2.77
CA VAL A 131 7.59 -11.60 -2.12
C VAL A 131 8.09 -11.61 -0.69
N MET A 132 7.17 -11.52 0.25
CA MET A 132 7.45 -11.60 1.68
C MET A 132 7.29 -13.01 2.17
N LYS A 133 8.29 -13.54 2.87
CA LYS A 133 8.19 -14.83 3.56
C LYS A 133 7.88 -14.59 5.03
N LYS A 134 6.70 -15.01 5.47
CA LYS A 134 6.27 -14.85 6.87
C LYS A 134 5.50 -16.07 7.36
N ALA A 135 5.87 -16.60 8.51
CA ALA A 135 5.23 -17.76 9.12
C ALA A 135 5.17 -19.04 8.24
N GLY A 136 6.07 -19.16 7.27
CA GLY A 136 6.12 -20.27 6.29
C GLY A 136 5.33 -20.01 5.01
N PHE A 137 4.62 -18.88 4.90
CA PHE A 137 3.83 -18.45 3.75
C PHE A 137 4.62 -17.48 2.87
N GLU A 138 4.35 -17.51 1.58
CA GLU A 138 4.87 -16.57 0.57
C GLU A 138 3.74 -15.60 0.16
N ILE A 139 3.94 -14.31 0.47
CA ILE A 139 2.96 -13.26 0.19
C ILE A 139 3.50 -12.35 -0.91
N LEU A 140 2.81 -12.29 -2.04
CA LEU A 140 3.17 -11.44 -3.17
C LEU A 140 2.50 -10.06 -3.02
N PHE A 141 3.31 -9.02 -3.03
CA PHE A 141 2.87 -7.64 -3.08
C PHE A 141 3.24 -7.00 -4.40
N THR A 142 2.36 -6.18 -4.98
CA THR A 142 2.67 -5.28 -6.09
C THR A 142 1.95 -3.96 -5.91
N GLY A 143 2.41 -2.90 -6.57
CA GLY A 143 1.87 -1.55 -6.44
C GLY A 143 1.41 -1.00 -7.79
N ILE A 144 0.28 -0.29 -7.80
CA ILE A 144 -0.30 0.35 -8.98
C ILE A 144 -0.59 1.82 -8.69
N LEU A 145 -0.14 2.69 -9.58
CA LEU A 145 -0.41 4.13 -9.60
C LEU A 145 -0.94 4.52 -10.98
N THR A 146 -1.89 5.44 -11.07
CA THR A 146 -2.43 5.90 -12.36
C THR A 146 -1.96 7.31 -12.73
N GLU A 147 -2.13 7.68 -14.01
CA GLU A 147 -1.82 9.03 -14.50
C GLU A 147 -2.66 10.10 -13.83
N LYS A 148 -3.92 9.80 -13.53
CA LYS A 148 -4.79 10.75 -12.79
C LYS A 148 -4.17 11.15 -11.46
N ALA A 149 -3.47 10.23 -10.81
CA ALA A 149 -2.71 10.52 -9.60
C ALA A 149 -1.45 11.37 -9.87
N LEU A 150 -0.94 11.36 -11.11
CA LEU A 150 0.25 12.10 -11.53
C LEU A 150 -0.04 13.41 -12.27
N ASP A 151 -1.31 13.69 -12.60
CA ASP A 151 -1.72 14.90 -13.34
C ASP A 151 -1.33 16.21 -12.65
N ALA A 152 -1.25 16.21 -11.34
CA ALA A 152 -0.79 17.35 -10.55
C ALA A 152 0.73 17.55 -10.62
N ILE A 153 1.48 16.58 -11.13
CA ILE A 153 2.93 16.56 -11.13
C ILE A 153 3.42 16.66 -12.57
N LYS A 154 4.19 17.69 -12.86
CA LYS A 154 4.90 17.81 -14.14
C LYS A 154 6.03 16.79 -14.18
N LEU A 155 5.70 15.55 -14.49
CA LEU A 155 6.71 14.52 -14.72
C LEU A 155 7.52 14.87 -15.97
N ASP A 156 8.81 14.62 -15.87
CA ASP A 156 9.74 14.70 -16.99
C ASP A 156 9.21 13.83 -18.16
N GLU A 157 9.37 14.29 -19.41
CA GLU A 157 9.00 13.55 -20.63
C GLU A 157 9.61 12.15 -20.71
N LEU A 158 10.61 11.87 -19.89
CA LEU A 158 11.29 10.57 -19.79
C LEU A 158 10.51 9.50 -19.04
N ILE A 159 9.45 9.89 -18.31
CA ILE A 159 8.66 8.96 -17.50
C ILE A 159 7.30 8.72 -18.13
N GLY A 160 6.83 7.52 -18.06
CA GLY A 160 5.50 7.11 -18.46
C GLY A 160 4.91 6.10 -17.49
N THR A 161 3.60 6.11 -17.39
CA THR A 161 2.87 5.10 -16.65
C THR A 161 1.89 4.40 -17.59
N PHE A 162 1.48 3.20 -17.26
CA PHE A 162 0.30 2.57 -17.84
C PHE A 162 -0.91 3.08 -17.08
N VAL A 163 -1.73 3.86 -17.77
CA VAL A 163 -2.69 4.79 -17.19
C VAL A 163 -4.11 4.28 -17.24
N ASP A 164 -4.36 3.47 -18.25
CA ASP A 164 -5.65 2.82 -18.44
C ASP A 164 -5.77 1.68 -17.41
N ILE A 165 -6.96 1.50 -16.85
CA ILE A 165 -7.24 0.43 -15.89
C ILE A 165 -6.99 -0.95 -16.50
N HIS A 166 -7.26 -1.15 -17.79
CA HIS A 166 -6.96 -2.40 -18.50
C HIS A 166 -5.44 -2.65 -18.56
N GLU A 167 -4.64 -1.62 -18.88
CA GLU A 167 -3.19 -1.74 -18.91
C GLU A 167 -2.63 -2.01 -17.50
N ALA A 168 -3.22 -1.40 -16.46
CA ALA A 168 -2.88 -1.67 -15.07
C ALA A 168 -3.21 -3.11 -14.67
N ALA A 169 -4.38 -3.62 -15.05
CA ALA A 169 -4.75 -5.02 -14.85
C ALA A 169 -3.79 -5.97 -15.58
N ASP A 170 -3.45 -5.67 -16.84
CA ASP A 170 -2.46 -6.45 -17.60
C ASP A 170 -1.09 -6.49 -16.91
N GLU A 171 -0.68 -5.38 -16.26
CA GLU A 171 0.57 -5.32 -15.53
C GLU A 171 0.54 -6.20 -14.27
N VAL A 172 -0.58 -6.21 -13.55
CA VAL A 172 -0.82 -7.16 -12.45
C VAL A 172 -0.72 -8.59 -12.97
N GLY A 173 -1.42 -8.89 -14.07
CA GLY A 173 -1.39 -10.22 -14.70
C GLY A 173 0.01 -10.65 -15.13
N ARG A 174 0.86 -9.76 -15.64
CA ARG A 174 2.26 -10.08 -15.96
C ARG A 174 3.05 -10.48 -14.73
N ILE A 175 2.82 -9.82 -13.58
CA ILE A 175 3.51 -10.12 -12.34
C ILE A 175 3.02 -11.45 -11.77
N THR A 176 1.72 -11.62 -11.58
CA THR A 176 1.15 -12.85 -11.00
C THR A 176 1.48 -14.08 -11.86
N ASN A 177 1.39 -13.96 -13.20
CA ASN A 177 1.79 -15.03 -14.11
C ASN A 177 3.27 -15.40 -14.06
N ALA A 178 4.16 -14.47 -13.67
CA ALA A 178 5.57 -14.80 -13.46
C ALA A 178 5.76 -15.78 -12.29
N TYR A 179 4.84 -15.75 -11.32
CA TYR A 179 4.83 -16.60 -10.13
C TYR A 179 3.84 -17.77 -10.18
N LYS A 180 3.16 -18.00 -11.32
CA LYS A 180 2.11 -19.04 -11.45
C LYS A 180 2.56 -20.49 -11.15
N ASN A 181 3.86 -20.74 -11.11
CA ASN A 181 4.44 -22.05 -10.79
C ASN A 181 5.08 -22.05 -9.38
N ASP A 182 5.06 -20.92 -8.70
CA ASP A 182 5.52 -20.76 -7.34
C ASP A 182 4.32 -20.89 -6.40
N ASP A 183 4.57 -21.27 -5.18
CA ASP A 183 3.56 -21.46 -4.15
C ASP A 183 3.31 -20.13 -3.43
N ILE A 184 2.56 -19.22 -4.09
CA ILE A 184 2.16 -17.94 -3.51
C ILE A 184 0.85 -18.15 -2.76
N ASP A 185 0.88 -17.99 -1.47
CA ASP A 185 -0.25 -18.22 -0.58
C ASP A 185 -1.24 -17.04 -0.52
N LEU A 186 -0.76 -15.82 -0.80
CA LEU A 186 -1.57 -14.59 -0.74
C LEU A 186 -1.01 -13.54 -1.69
N THR A 187 -1.87 -12.87 -2.46
CA THR A 187 -1.50 -11.76 -3.33
C THR A 187 -2.24 -10.49 -2.95
N ILE A 188 -1.48 -9.44 -2.61
CA ILE A 188 -1.99 -8.14 -2.18
C ILE A 188 -1.53 -7.04 -3.13
N LEU A 189 -2.45 -6.24 -3.64
CA LEU A 189 -2.15 -5.02 -4.39
C LEU A 189 -2.14 -3.81 -3.43
N LEU A 190 -1.11 -3.00 -3.51
CA LEU A 190 -1.02 -1.69 -2.87
C LEU A 190 -1.28 -0.64 -3.94
N THR A 191 -2.51 -0.16 -4.02
CA THR A 191 -2.93 0.74 -5.09
C THR A 191 -3.02 2.17 -4.60
N HIS A 192 -2.70 3.13 -5.48
CA HIS A 192 -2.90 4.54 -5.19
C HIS A 192 -3.61 5.20 -6.38
N ILE A 193 -4.87 4.80 -6.60
CA ILE A 193 -5.67 5.15 -7.79
C ILE A 193 -7.05 5.66 -7.44
N GLY A 194 -7.43 5.59 -6.16
CA GLY A 194 -8.75 5.94 -5.65
C GLY A 194 -9.74 4.79 -5.66
N PHE A 195 -10.68 4.82 -4.71
CA PHE A 195 -11.60 3.71 -4.41
C PHE A 195 -12.45 3.25 -5.61
N GLU A 196 -12.98 4.19 -6.39
CA GLU A 196 -13.78 3.84 -7.57
C GLU A 196 -12.93 3.13 -8.64
N SER A 197 -11.67 3.58 -8.82
CA SER A 197 -10.72 2.94 -9.73
C SER A 197 -10.23 1.59 -9.19
N ASP A 198 -10.16 1.41 -7.87
CA ASP A 198 -9.84 0.11 -7.26
C ASP A 198 -10.92 -0.93 -7.58
N LYS A 199 -12.20 -0.54 -7.55
CA LYS A 199 -13.32 -1.42 -7.94
C LYS A 199 -13.25 -1.76 -9.43
N GLU A 200 -13.02 -0.76 -10.27
CA GLU A 200 -12.87 -0.96 -11.71
C GLU A 200 -11.68 -1.88 -12.03
N LEU A 201 -10.53 -1.68 -11.36
CA LEU A 201 -9.38 -2.57 -11.48
C LEU A 201 -9.76 -4.01 -11.09
N ALA A 202 -10.40 -4.20 -9.95
CA ALA A 202 -10.81 -5.52 -9.46
C ALA A 202 -11.76 -6.25 -10.44
N GLU A 203 -12.69 -5.51 -11.10
CA GLU A 203 -13.56 -6.05 -12.15
C GLU A 203 -12.80 -6.60 -13.36
N HIS A 204 -11.62 -6.01 -13.66
CA HIS A 204 -10.78 -6.39 -14.81
C HIS A 204 -9.71 -7.43 -14.49
N LEU A 205 -9.51 -7.79 -13.22
CA LEU A 205 -8.57 -8.84 -12.85
C LEU A 205 -9.14 -10.21 -13.25
N ASP A 206 -8.32 -11.03 -13.92
CA ASP A 206 -8.66 -12.43 -14.14
C ASP A 206 -8.59 -13.18 -12.79
N PRO A 207 -9.67 -13.84 -12.35
CA PRO A 207 -9.66 -14.64 -11.11
C PRO A 207 -8.53 -15.68 -11.06
N ALA A 208 -8.06 -16.17 -12.21
CA ALA A 208 -6.94 -17.10 -12.29
C ALA A 208 -5.58 -16.49 -11.88
N TRP A 209 -5.52 -15.16 -11.73
CA TRP A 209 -4.30 -14.49 -11.23
C TRP A 209 -4.16 -14.54 -9.71
N GLY A 210 -5.20 -14.97 -8.98
CA GLY A 210 -5.15 -15.21 -7.54
C GLY A 210 -4.91 -13.96 -6.71
N VAL A 211 -5.47 -12.81 -7.13
CA VAL A 211 -5.42 -11.58 -6.32
C VAL A 211 -6.49 -11.65 -5.24
N ASP A 212 -6.09 -11.56 -3.97
CA ASP A 212 -6.98 -11.70 -2.82
C ASP A 212 -7.45 -10.34 -2.28
N MET A 213 -6.57 -9.33 -2.30
CA MET A 213 -6.84 -8.06 -1.64
C MET A 213 -6.24 -6.86 -2.38
N ILE A 214 -6.96 -5.76 -2.36
CA ILE A 214 -6.50 -4.41 -2.70
C ILE A 214 -6.51 -3.56 -1.43
N ILE A 215 -5.38 -2.97 -1.08
CA ILE A 215 -5.26 -1.91 -0.08
C ILE A 215 -5.07 -0.62 -0.84
N GLY A 216 -6.11 0.23 -0.88
CA GLY A 216 -6.17 1.43 -1.69
C GLY A 216 -5.72 2.71 -0.99
N GLY A 217 -5.62 3.79 -1.76
CA GLY A 217 -5.32 5.15 -1.33
C GLY A 217 -5.86 6.18 -2.31
N HIS A 218 -5.35 7.42 -2.23
CA HIS A 218 -5.61 8.57 -3.12
C HIS A 218 -6.96 9.27 -2.92
N SER A 219 -8.05 8.56 -2.75
CA SER A 219 -9.40 9.17 -2.60
C SER A 219 -9.76 9.49 -1.16
N HIS A 220 -8.89 9.19 -0.19
CA HIS A 220 -9.13 9.39 1.25
C HIS A 220 -10.43 8.74 1.74
N THR A 221 -10.84 7.66 1.12
CA THR A 221 -12.10 6.99 1.46
C THR A 221 -11.97 6.24 2.77
N ILE A 222 -12.96 6.39 3.66
CA ILE A 222 -13.07 5.59 4.88
C ILE A 222 -14.03 4.46 4.59
N LEU A 223 -13.54 3.23 4.58
CA LEU A 223 -14.38 2.05 4.46
C LEU A 223 -14.67 1.49 5.86
N ASN A 224 -15.95 1.47 6.23
CA ASN A 224 -16.40 0.87 7.49
C ASN A 224 -16.43 -0.66 7.43
N GLU A 225 -16.45 -1.21 6.22
CA GLU A 225 -16.35 -2.64 5.91
C GLU A 225 -15.65 -2.81 4.57
N PRO A 226 -14.96 -3.93 4.31
CA PRO A 226 -14.34 -4.21 3.03
C PRO A 226 -15.40 -4.29 1.92
N GLU A 227 -15.07 -3.76 0.74
CA GLU A 227 -15.85 -4.00 -0.47
C GLU A 227 -15.36 -5.27 -1.17
N LEU A 228 -16.28 -6.11 -1.62
CA LEU A 228 -15.93 -7.33 -2.35
C LEU A 228 -16.30 -7.20 -3.82
N VAL A 229 -15.32 -7.17 -4.70
CA VAL A 229 -15.50 -7.06 -6.14
C VAL A 229 -14.72 -8.17 -6.83
N ASN A 230 -15.40 -8.96 -7.66
CA ASN A 230 -14.80 -10.06 -8.43
C ASN A 230 -13.96 -11.04 -7.58
N GLY A 231 -14.35 -11.26 -6.31
CA GLY A 231 -13.63 -12.10 -5.37
C GLY A 231 -12.46 -11.40 -4.65
N VAL A 232 -12.15 -10.16 -4.99
CA VAL A 232 -11.07 -9.36 -4.39
C VAL A 232 -11.64 -8.48 -3.27
N LEU A 233 -11.02 -8.52 -2.09
CA LEU A 233 -11.36 -7.65 -0.95
C LEU A 233 -10.67 -6.29 -1.11
N ILE A 234 -11.43 -5.20 -1.07
CA ILE A 234 -10.91 -3.83 -1.20
C ILE A 234 -11.07 -3.10 0.13
N VAL A 235 -9.98 -2.50 0.62
CA VAL A 235 -9.94 -1.74 1.87
C VAL A 235 -9.22 -0.41 1.68
N GLN A 236 -9.64 0.62 2.44
CA GLN A 236 -8.99 1.93 2.51
C GLN A 236 -9.29 2.59 3.86
N ALA A 237 -8.32 3.32 4.43
CA ALA A 237 -8.38 3.82 5.80
C ALA A 237 -8.36 5.37 5.91
N GLY A 238 -9.00 6.07 4.97
CA GLY A 238 -9.11 7.53 5.04
C GLY A 238 -7.80 8.25 4.74
N THR A 239 -7.38 9.14 5.63
CA THR A 239 -6.16 9.96 5.48
C THR A 239 -5.54 10.28 6.84
N GLY A 240 -4.26 10.67 6.85
CA GLY A 240 -3.53 11.08 8.03
C GLY A 240 -3.20 9.92 8.98
N THR A 241 -3.09 10.25 10.26
CA THR A 241 -2.76 9.28 11.33
C THR A 241 -3.93 9.02 12.27
N ASN A 242 -5.11 9.59 11.98
CA ASN A 242 -6.32 9.47 12.80
C ASN A 242 -6.97 8.10 12.71
N GLN A 243 -6.65 7.35 11.67
CA GLN A 243 -7.24 6.06 11.36
C GLN A 243 -6.17 5.07 10.91
N ILE A 244 -6.42 3.81 11.20
CA ILE A 244 -5.65 2.68 10.73
C ILE A 244 -6.63 1.53 10.49
N GLY A 245 -6.55 0.89 9.35
CA GLY A 245 -7.32 -0.31 9.09
C GLY A 245 -6.64 -1.52 9.73
N ARG A 246 -7.45 -2.40 10.34
CA ARG A 246 -7.00 -3.69 10.82
C ARG A 246 -7.81 -4.80 10.16
N PHE A 247 -7.12 -5.72 9.54
CA PHE A 247 -7.72 -6.86 8.87
C PHE A 247 -7.08 -8.15 9.39
N ASP A 248 -7.80 -8.84 10.27
CA ASP A 248 -7.39 -10.16 10.75
C ASP A 248 -7.89 -11.21 9.77
N ILE A 249 -6.97 -11.92 9.11
CA ILE A 249 -7.29 -12.91 8.07
C ILE A 249 -6.78 -14.29 8.44
N GLU A 250 -7.42 -15.31 7.91
CA GLU A 250 -6.96 -16.68 7.95
C GLU A 250 -6.73 -17.18 6.53
N VAL A 251 -5.49 -17.59 6.23
CA VAL A 251 -5.07 -18.04 4.90
C VAL A 251 -4.81 -19.54 4.95
N ASP A 252 -5.29 -20.27 3.95
CA ASP A 252 -5.11 -21.71 3.79
C ASP A 252 -4.10 -21.98 2.68
N ASP A 253 -3.06 -22.79 2.97
CA ASP A 253 -1.95 -23.10 2.07
C ASP A 253 -2.28 -24.17 1.02
N ASP A 254 -3.36 -24.94 1.17
CA ASP A 254 -3.83 -25.86 0.13
C ASP A 254 -4.61 -25.13 -0.97
N THR A 255 -5.31 -24.04 -0.61
CA THR A 255 -6.15 -23.26 -1.55
C THR A 255 -5.55 -21.91 -1.95
N ASN A 256 -4.45 -21.51 -1.29
CA ASN A 256 -3.76 -20.24 -1.50
C ASN A 256 -4.75 -19.07 -1.51
N SER A 257 -5.57 -18.96 -0.46
CA SER A 257 -6.64 -17.97 -0.40
C SER A 257 -7.04 -17.64 1.04
N ILE A 258 -7.69 -16.48 1.20
CA ILE A 258 -8.31 -16.06 2.46
C ILE A 258 -9.59 -16.89 2.66
N VAL A 259 -9.65 -17.66 3.76
CA VAL A 259 -10.79 -18.52 4.10
C VAL A 259 -11.67 -17.94 5.20
N ASP A 260 -11.16 -17.05 6.02
CA ASP A 260 -11.91 -16.30 7.03
C ASP A 260 -11.28 -14.94 7.28
N TRP A 261 -12.08 -13.96 7.67
CA TRP A 261 -11.57 -12.63 7.96
C TRP A 261 -12.45 -11.82 8.91
N LYS A 262 -11.82 -10.85 9.58
CA LYS A 262 -12.47 -9.86 10.42
C LYS A 262 -11.87 -8.50 10.18
N TRP A 263 -12.73 -7.52 9.95
CA TRP A 263 -12.39 -6.11 9.76
C TRP A 263 -12.61 -5.29 11.04
N GLN A 264 -11.74 -4.32 11.30
CA GLN A 264 -11.86 -3.37 12.41
C GLN A 264 -11.38 -1.98 11.99
#